data_9f8b62e8eab554aec3ff6d44a833e782
#
_entry.id   9f8b62e8eab554aec3ff6d44a833e782
#
_cell.length_a   1.000
_cell.length_b   1.000
_cell.length_c   1.000
_cell.angle_alpha   90.00
_cell.angle_beta   90.00
_cell.angle_gamma   90.00
#
_symmetry.space_group_name_H-M   'P 1'
#
loop_
_entity.id
_entity.type
_entity.pdbx_description
1 polymer ?
#
loop_
_entity_poly.entity_id
_entity_poly.type
_entity_poly.pdbx_seq_one_letter_code
_entity_poly.pdbx_strand_id
1 'polypeptide(L)'
;MRVENDPRLPPNVFQERPDAMSYPRIIFKKGREIPLRRGHPWVFSGALAGVEGNPVPGDIVLATDSIGRSLGLGFFNTGDIAFRLLTDDPAARIDADFWRRRIERAVALRRKVVPPETDAYRLVNAEGDGMPGLVIDRYGGYLVFSIGTAGMERWREILIGLLSEAVAPAGIYERSEGRTRQLEGLSDRIGTAA
;
A
#
# COMPACT_ATOMS: atom_id res chain seq x y z
N MET A 1 2.56 3.23 26.95
CA MET A 1 2.34 4.65 26.70
C MET A 1 1.40 4.75 25.51
N ARG A 2 0.15 5.19 25.72
CA ARG A 2 -0.85 5.27 24.64
C ARG A 2 -0.48 6.42 23.71
N VAL A 3 -0.25 6.14 22.45
CA VAL A 3 -0.10 7.14 21.39
C VAL A 3 -1.50 7.50 20.90
N GLU A 4 -2.25 8.22 21.75
CA GLU A 4 -3.54 8.79 21.39
C GLU A 4 -3.32 10.23 20.91
N ASN A 5 -3.75 10.53 19.68
CA ASN A 5 -3.77 11.85 19.03
C ASN A 5 -2.42 12.45 18.61
N ASP A 6 -1.72 11.84 17.67
CA ASP A 6 -0.73 12.56 16.86
C ASP A 6 -1.46 13.26 15.70
N PRO A 7 -1.53 14.61 15.65
CA PRO A 7 -2.21 15.37 14.61
C PRO A 7 -1.56 15.24 13.21
N ARG A 8 -0.42 14.57 13.12
CA ARG A 8 0.28 14.28 11.85
C ARG A 8 -0.24 13.00 11.18
N LEU A 9 -1.05 12.22 11.87
CA LEU A 9 -1.64 11.01 11.33
C LEU A 9 -2.92 11.33 10.56
N PRO A 10 -3.17 10.67 9.42
CA PRO A 10 -4.43 10.87 8.71
C PRO A 10 -5.61 10.51 9.61
N PRO A 11 -6.73 11.25 9.53
CA PRO A 11 -7.84 11.22 10.50
C PRO A 11 -8.61 9.91 10.60
N ASN A 12 -8.05 8.75 10.27
CA ASN A 12 -8.67 7.43 10.39
C ASN A 12 -7.72 6.30 10.82
N VAL A 13 -6.51 6.63 11.32
CA VAL A 13 -5.53 5.57 11.67
C VAL A 13 -5.87 4.87 12.99
N PHE A 14 -6.71 5.47 13.85
CA PHE A 14 -7.03 4.96 15.20
C PHE A 14 -8.52 4.74 15.47
N GLN A 15 -9.38 4.75 14.46
CA GLN A 15 -10.78 4.37 14.73
C GLN A 15 -10.87 2.89 15.07
N GLU A 16 -11.65 2.62 16.13
CA GLU A 16 -12.07 1.29 16.59
C GLU A 16 -12.44 0.41 15.40
N ARG A 17 -12.10 -0.90 15.46
CA ARG A 17 -12.32 -1.91 14.42
C ARG A 17 -13.44 -1.50 13.48
N PRO A 18 -13.18 -1.09 12.23
CA PRO A 18 -14.27 -1.13 11.29
C PRO A 18 -14.61 -2.62 11.14
N ASP A 19 -15.81 -3.00 11.54
CA ASP A 19 -16.37 -4.27 11.08
C ASP A 19 -16.16 -4.33 9.56
N ALA A 20 -15.94 -5.50 9.00
CA ALA A 20 -15.81 -5.68 7.54
C ALA A 20 -17.00 -5.05 6.77
N MET A 21 -18.07 -4.67 7.47
CA MET A 21 -19.23 -3.92 6.99
C MET A 21 -19.02 -2.39 6.94
N SER A 22 -17.93 -1.82 7.47
CA SER A 22 -17.71 -0.37 7.52
C SER A 22 -16.86 0.20 6.38
N TYR A 23 -16.19 -0.64 5.60
CA TYR A 23 -15.45 -0.17 4.42
C TYR A 23 -16.39 0.15 3.26
N PRO A 24 -16.16 1.24 2.51
CA PRO A 24 -16.76 1.40 1.19
C PRO A 24 -16.50 0.17 0.34
N ARG A 25 -17.35 -0.12 -0.61
CA ARG A 25 -17.28 -1.37 -1.39
C ARG A 25 -17.13 -1.11 -2.88
N ILE A 26 -16.36 -1.97 -3.54
CA ILE A 26 -16.39 -2.13 -4.98
C ILE A 26 -17.00 -3.49 -5.33
N ILE A 27 -17.84 -3.51 -6.36
CA ILE A 27 -18.56 -4.69 -6.80
C ILE A 27 -18.09 -5.05 -8.20
N PHE A 28 -17.65 -6.29 -8.39
CA PHE A 28 -17.19 -6.77 -9.68
C PHE A 28 -18.34 -7.21 -10.57
N LYS A 29 -18.23 -6.97 -11.88
CA LYS A 29 -19.05 -7.65 -12.88
C LYS A 29 -18.78 -9.15 -12.81
N LYS A 30 -19.81 -9.96 -13.04
CA LYS A 30 -19.72 -11.44 -13.04
C LYS A 30 -18.55 -11.92 -13.93
N GLY A 31 -17.66 -12.72 -13.36
CA GLY A 31 -16.50 -13.30 -14.02
C GLY A 31 -15.28 -12.36 -14.13
N ARG A 32 -15.41 -11.08 -13.78
CA ARG A 32 -14.27 -10.13 -13.82
C ARG A 32 -13.41 -10.17 -12.55
N GLU A 33 -13.84 -10.89 -11.53
CA GLU A 33 -13.07 -11.20 -10.31
C GLU A 33 -12.02 -12.29 -10.51
N ILE A 34 -12.06 -13.05 -11.61
CA ILE A 34 -11.18 -14.19 -11.86
C ILE A 34 -9.69 -13.83 -11.82
N PRO A 35 -9.20 -12.74 -12.44
CA PRO A 35 -7.78 -12.36 -12.33
C PRO A 35 -7.35 -12.14 -10.89
N LEU A 36 -8.17 -11.44 -10.08
CA LEU A 36 -7.88 -11.20 -8.67
C LEU A 36 -7.77 -12.50 -7.88
N ARG A 37 -8.71 -13.44 -8.08
CA ARG A 37 -8.69 -14.79 -7.46
C ARG A 37 -7.46 -15.61 -7.87
N ARG A 38 -6.86 -15.31 -9.02
CA ARG A 38 -5.63 -15.94 -9.53
C ARG A 38 -4.35 -15.22 -9.09
N GLY A 39 -4.47 -14.24 -8.19
CA GLY A 39 -3.34 -13.52 -7.63
C GLY A 39 -2.91 -12.26 -8.40
N HIS A 40 -3.67 -11.82 -9.42
CA HIS A 40 -3.36 -10.55 -10.07
C HIS A 40 -3.76 -9.38 -9.15
N PRO A 41 -2.84 -8.50 -8.75
CA PRO A 41 -3.12 -7.51 -7.70
C PRO A 41 -3.91 -6.30 -8.18
N TRP A 42 -4.11 -6.11 -9.48
CA TRP A 42 -4.75 -4.95 -10.07
C TRP A 42 -6.10 -5.30 -10.67
N VAL A 43 -7.04 -4.36 -10.49
CA VAL A 43 -8.35 -4.41 -11.13
C VAL A 43 -8.57 -3.13 -11.89
N PHE A 44 -8.89 -3.26 -13.17
CA PHE A 44 -9.19 -2.14 -14.05
C PHE A 44 -10.63 -1.68 -13.88
N SER A 45 -10.88 -0.38 -14.08
CA SER A 45 -12.20 0.26 -13.91
C SER A 45 -13.30 -0.43 -14.70
N GLY A 46 -13.02 -0.92 -15.90
CA GLY A 46 -13.98 -1.67 -16.74
C GLY A 46 -14.50 -2.98 -16.12
N ALA A 47 -13.85 -3.52 -15.09
CA ALA A 47 -14.26 -4.73 -14.38
C ALA A 47 -15.30 -4.46 -13.27
N LEU A 48 -15.51 -3.20 -12.88
CA LEU A 48 -16.43 -2.82 -11.80
C LEU A 48 -17.86 -2.71 -12.32
N ALA A 49 -18.82 -3.29 -11.57
CA ALA A 49 -20.25 -3.12 -11.75
C ALA A 49 -20.77 -1.93 -10.96
N GLY A 50 -20.17 -1.63 -9.81
CA GLY A 50 -20.57 -0.53 -8.94
C GLY A 50 -19.54 -0.21 -7.86
N VAL A 51 -19.74 0.96 -7.24
CA VAL A 51 -18.97 1.46 -6.09
C VAL A 51 -19.99 1.97 -5.08
N GLU A 52 -19.85 1.57 -3.82
CA GLU A 52 -20.73 1.96 -2.71
C GLU A 52 -19.93 2.65 -1.61
N GLY A 53 -20.55 3.62 -0.91
CA GLY A 53 -19.93 4.33 0.20
C GLY A 53 -19.05 5.51 -0.20
N ASN A 54 -19.09 5.93 -1.48
CA ASN A 54 -18.42 7.12 -2.03
C ASN A 54 -16.91 7.22 -1.66
N PRO A 55 -16.09 6.18 -1.89
CA PRO A 55 -14.67 6.26 -1.61
C PRO A 55 -13.99 7.29 -2.50
N VAL A 56 -12.95 7.91 -1.97
CA VAL A 56 -12.05 8.78 -2.74
C VAL A 56 -10.72 8.05 -3.03
N PRO A 57 -9.94 8.49 -4.03
CA PRO A 57 -8.65 7.88 -4.34
C PRO A 57 -7.76 7.72 -3.10
N GLY A 58 -7.24 6.51 -2.92
CA GLY A 58 -6.42 6.14 -1.78
C GLY A 58 -7.18 5.56 -0.58
N ASP A 59 -8.52 5.57 -0.58
CA ASP A 59 -9.29 4.88 0.46
C ASP A 59 -9.10 3.37 0.39
N ILE A 60 -9.17 2.73 1.56
CA ILE A 60 -9.26 1.28 1.66
C ILE A 60 -10.73 0.88 1.42
N VAL A 61 -10.94 -0.05 0.50
CA VAL A 61 -12.28 -0.54 0.16
C VAL A 61 -12.31 -2.07 0.21
N LEU A 62 -13.50 -2.61 0.47
CA LEU A 62 -13.78 -4.03 0.39
C LEU A 62 -14.17 -4.38 -1.05
N ALA A 63 -13.43 -5.29 -1.66
CA ALA A 63 -13.78 -5.86 -2.95
C ALA A 63 -14.76 -7.03 -2.78
N THR A 64 -15.85 -7.04 -3.58
CA THR A 64 -16.84 -8.11 -3.59
C THR A 64 -17.13 -8.58 -5.01
N ASP A 65 -17.49 -9.86 -5.16
CA ASP A 65 -18.01 -10.36 -6.43
C ASP A 65 -19.48 -9.95 -6.66
N SER A 66 -20.04 -10.33 -7.81
CA SER A 66 -21.39 -9.98 -8.23
C SER A 66 -22.52 -10.57 -7.36
N ILE A 67 -22.20 -11.46 -6.44
CA ILE A 67 -23.15 -12.05 -5.47
C ILE A 67 -22.80 -11.70 -4.02
N GLY A 68 -21.92 -10.70 -3.81
CA GLY A 68 -21.60 -10.14 -2.51
C GLY A 68 -20.53 -10.91 -1.70
N ARG A 69 -19.85 -11.91 -2.27
CA ARG A 69 -18.77 -12.61 -1.56
C ARG A 69 -17.54 -11.72 -1.54
N SER A 70 -16.91 -11.59 -0.36
CA SER A 70 -15.70 -10.82 -0.17
C SER A 70 -14.51 -11.42 -0.93
N LEU A 71 -13.69 -10.54 -1.50
CA LEU A 71 -12.49 -10.87 -2.27
C LEU A 71 -11.22 -10.31 -1.64
N GLY A 72 -11.34 -9.43 -0.63
CA GLY A 72 -10.23 -8.82 0.08
C GLY A 72 -10.33 -7.30 0.18
N LEU A 73 -9.31 -6.71 0.79
CA LEU A 73 -9.19 -5.27 0.98
C LEU A 73 -8.09 -4.70 0.07
N GLY A 74 -8.26 -3.47 -0.39
CA GLY A 74 -7.28 -2.80 -1.23
C GLY A 74 -7.51 -1.31 -1.38
N PHE A 75 -6.60 -0.64 -2.05
CA PHE A 75 -6.72 0.78 -2.37
C PHE A 75 -7.65 1.01 -3.54
N PHE A 76 -8.55 1.97 -3.39
CA PHE A 76 -9.42 2.48 -4.45
C PHE A 76 -8.77 3.61 -5.23
N ASN A 77 -9.07 3.67 -6.54
CA ASN A 77 -8.78 4.82 -7.39
C ASN A 77 -9.87 5.00 -8.46
N THR A 78 -9.96 6.20 -9.02
CA THR A 78 -10.88 6.53 -10.12
C THR A 78 -10.23 6.42 -11.51
N GLY A 79 -8.93 6.13 -11.58
CA GLY A 79 -8.19 5.94 -12.83
C GLY A 79 -8.40 4.56 -13.47
N ASP A 80 -7.57 4.22 -14.46
CA ASP A 80 -7.64 2.94 -15.18
C ASP A 80 -7.51 1.74 -14.24
N ILE A 81 -6.57 1.79 -13.29
CA ILE A 81 -6.45 0.79 -12.22
C ILE A 81 -7.30 1.27 -11.04
N ALA A 82 -8.54 0.78 -10.99
CA ALA A 82 -9.51 1.22 -9.99
C ALA A 82 -9.33 0.56 -8.61
N PHE A 83 -8.60 -0.55 -8.54
CA PHE A 83 -8.33 -1.24 -7.28
C PHE A 83 -6.97 -1.92 -7.29
N ARG A 84 -6.26 -1.83 -6.16
CA ARG A 84 -4.98 -2.51 -5.91
C ARG A 84 -5.11 -3.33 -4.63
N LEU A 85 -5.04 -4.64 -4.77
CA LEU A 85 -5.20 -5.58 -3.64
C LEU A 85 -4.10 -5.37 -2.61
N LEU A 86 -4.50 -5.25 -1.36
CA LEU A 86 -3.62 -5.30 -0.19
C LEU A 86 -3.60 -6.71 0.43
N THR A 87 -4.77 -7.28 0.65
CA THR A 87 -4.91 -8.60 1.28
C THR A 87 -6.20 -9.26 0.82
N ASP A 88 -6.19 -10.57 0.71
CA ASP A 88 -7.37 -11.41 0.46
C ASP A 88 -8.19 -11.70 1.72
N ASP A 89 -7.64 -11.38 2.91
CA ASP A 89 -8.36 -11.46 4.17
C ASP A 89 -9.24 -10.21 4.37
N PRO A 90 -10.58 -10.31 4.28
CA PRO A 90 -11.48 -9.18 4.46
C PRO A 90 -11.58 -8.71 5.92
N ALA A 91 -11.09 -9.52 6.89
CA ALA A 91 -11.05 -9.17 8.30
C ALA A 91 -9.72 -8.54 8.72
N ALA A 92 -8.76 -8.42 7.80
CA ALA A 92 -7.46 -7.83 8.11
C ALA A 92 -7.61 -6.36 8.54
N ARG A 93 -6.87 -6.00 9.57
CA ARG A 93 -6.72 -4.60 9.96
C ARG A 93 -5.54 -4.00 9.23
N ILE A 94 -5.79 -2.95 8.45
CA ILE A 94 -4.75 -2.20 7.74
C ILE A 94 -4.33 -1.04 8.65
N ASP A 95 -3.27 -1.27 9.40
CA ASP A 95 -2.70 -0.34 10.38
C ASP A 95 -1.16 -0.34 10.32
N ALA A 96 -0.50 0.35 11.26
CA ALA A 96 0.97 0.39 11.32
C ALA A 96 1.59 -1.02 11.45
N ASP A 97 0.96 -1.92 12.22
CA ASP A 97 1.47 -3.28 12.39
C ASP A 97 1.32 -4.13 11.11
N PHE A 98 0.29 -3.89 10.31
CA PHE A 98 0.16 -4.50 8.99
C PHE A 98 1.35 -4.12 8.08
N TRP A 99 1.74 -2.85 8.05
CA TRP A 99 2.87 -2.37 7.26
C TRP A 99 4.21 -2.83 7.86
N ARG A 100 4.34 -2.84 9.18
CA ARG A 100 5.52 -3.36 9.88
C ARG A 100 5.83 -4.78 9.45
N ARG A 101 4.86 -5.69 9.52
CA ARG A 101 5.03 -7.09 9.12
C ARG A 101 5.46 -7.24 7.66
N ARG A 102 4.98 -6.38 6.76
CA ARG A 102 5.36 -6.41 5.35
C ARG A 102 6.78 -5.93 5.11
N ILE A 103 7.18 -4.86 5.77
CA ILE A 103 8.57 -4.35 5.73
C ILE A 103 9.52 -5.41 6.30
N GLU A 104 9.22 -5.97 7.46
CA GLU A 104 10.02 -7.03 8.08
C GLU A 104 10.16 -8.26 7.17
N ARG A 105 9.07 -8.68 6.52
CA ARG A 105 9.08 -9.77 5.54
C ARG A 105 9.95 -9.44 4.34
N ALA A 106 9.87 -8.24 3.80
CA ALA A 106 10.70 -7.81 2.69
C ALA A 106 12.19 -7.78 3.07
N VAL A 107 12.53 -7.23 4.24
CA VAL A 107 13.89 -7.23 4.79
C VAL A 107 14.40 -8.66 4.98
N ALA A 108 13.60 -9.53 5.59
CA ALA A 108 13.98 -10.93 5.83
C ALA A 108 14.19 -11.70 4.53
N LEU A 109 13.39 -11.45 3.50
CA LEU A 109 13.56 -12.04 2.18
C LEU A 109 14.90 -11.63 1.56
N ARG A 110 15.22 -10.32 1.55
CA ARG A 110 16.48 -9.82 0.95
C ARG A 110 17.70 -10.34 1.69
N ARG A 111 17.65 -10.47 3.01
CA ARG A 111 18.74 -11.10 3.79
C ARG A 111 19.04 -12.55 3.37
N LYS A 112 18.04 -13.26 2.80
CA LYS A 112 18.20 -14.64 2.32
C LYS A 112 18.70 -14.74 0.89
N VAL A 113 18.31 -13.79 0.02
CA VAL A 113 18.51 -13.93 -1.43
C VAL A 113 19.55 -12.97 -1.99
N VAL A 114 19.88 -11.89 -1.30
CA VAL A 114 20.91 -10.94 -1.74
C VAL A 114 22.26 -11.41 -1.22
N PRO A 115 23.27 -11.56 -2.09
CA PRO A 115 24.63 -11.92 -1.68
C PRO A 115 25.22 -10.93 -0.67
N PRO A 116 26.01 -11.39 0.32
CA PRO A 116 26.53 -10.52 1.40
C PRO A 116 27.39 -9.35 0.90
N GLU A 117 28.06 -9.51 -0.23
CA GLU A 117 28.91 -8.50 -0.87
C GLU A 117 28.10 -7.43 -1.63
N THR A 118 26.78 -7.61 -1.79
CA THR A 118 25.90 -6.69 -2.52
C THR A 118 25.33 -5.65 -1.56
N ASP A 119 25.68 -4.40 -1.75
CA ASP A 119 25.23 -3.26 -0.94
C ASP A 119 24.20 -2.34 -1.64
N ALA A 120 23.87 -2.63 -2.91
CA ALA A 120 22.88 -1.89 -3.68
C ALA A 120 21.82 -2.85 -4.27
N TYR A 121 20.58 -2.77 -3.75
CA TYR A 121 19.50 -3.66 -4.17
C TYR A 121 18.11 -3.11 -3.84
N ARG A 122 17.09 -3.63 -4.51
CA ARG A 122 15.69 -3.32 -4.22
C ARG A 122 15.23 -4.01 -2.94
N LEU A 123 14.99 -3.21 -1.90
CA LEU A 123 14.50 -3.68 -0.60
C LEU A 123 13.00 -3.98 -0.64
N VAL A 124 12.20 -3.11 -1.28
CA VAL A 124 10.75 -3.27 -1.45
C VAL A 124 10.39 -3.10 -2.92
N ASN A 125 9.65 -4.05 -3.47
CA ASN A 125 9.23 -4.09 -4.87
C ASN A 125 7.71 -4.06 -5.02
N ALA A 126 7.09 -2.98 -4.56
CA ALA A 126 5.68 -2.67 -4.75
C ALA A 126 4.75 -3.88 -4.52
N GLU A 127 3.94 -4.24 -5.51
CA GLU A 127 2.99 -5.34 -5.44
C GLU A 127 3.65 -6.70 -5.15
N GLY A 128 4.90 -6.89 -5.58
CA GLY A 128 5.66 -8.11 -5.31
C GLY A 128 5.92 -8.37 -3.82
N ASP A 129 5.98 -7.30 -3.02
CA ASP A 129 6.08 -7.36 -1.57
C ASP A 129 4.75 -7.00 -0.87
N GLY A 130 3.65 -6.89 -1.63
CA GLY A 130 2.33 -6.56 -1.15
C GLY A 130 2.17 -5.11 -0.67
N MET A 131 3.00 -4.20 -1.15
CA MET A 131 2.96 -2.77 -0.83
C MET A 131 2.76 -1.95 -2.11
N PRO A 132 1.53 -1.94 -2.69
CA PRO A 132 1.26 -1.39 -4.01
C PRO A 132 1.72 0.05 -4.17
N GLY A 133 2.61 0.28 -5.15
CA GLY A 133 3.14 1.59 -5.45
C GLY A 133 4.29 2.07 -4.55
N LEU A 134 4.78 1.26 -3.60
CA LEU A 134 5.96 1.56 -2.80
C LEU A 134 7.19 0.84 -3.35
N VAL A 135 8.17 1.58 -3.78
CA VAL A 135 9.49 1.05 -4.15
C VAL A 135 10.52 1.60 -3.17
N ILE A 136 11.40 0.74 -2.69
CA ILE A 136 12.52 1.13 -1.82
C ILE A 136 13.77 0.45 -2.33
N ASP A 137 14.76 1.24 -2.68
CA ASP A 137 16.09 0.78 -3.05
C ASP A 137 17.09 1.12 -1.92
N ARG A 138 17.95 0.18 -1.60
CA ARG A 138 19.06 0.35 -0.67
C ARG A 138 20.35 0.62 -1.43
N TYR A 139 21.15 1.57 -0.94
CA TYR A 139 22.48 1.90 -1.43
C TYR A 139 23.40 2.04 -0.22
N GLY A 140 24.14 0.97 0.09
CA GLY A 140 24.96 0.92 1.30
C GLY A 140 24.15 1.14 2.58
N GLY A 141 24.44 2.21 3.29
CA GLY A 141 23.70 2.62 4.50
C GLY A 141 22.44 3.46 4.25
N TYR A 142 22.14 3.83 3.01
CA TYR A 142 21.04 4.75 2.68
C TYR A 142 19.86 4.02 2.03
N LEU A 143 18.66 4.57 2.22
CA LEU A 143 17.44 4.15 1.52
C LEU A 143 16.96 5.27 0.59
N VAL A 144 16.56 4.89 -0.62
CA VAL A 144 15.83 5.76 -1.53
C VAL A 144 14.46 5.13 -1.75
N PHE A 145 13.38 5.85 -1.43
CA PHE A 145 12.04 5.35 -1.66
C PHE A 145 11.25 6.22 -2.63
N SER A 146 10.30 5.61 -3.29
CA SER A 146 9.30 6.29 -4.10
C SER A 146 7.91 5.75 -3.83
N ILE A 147 6.92 6.66 -3.79
CA ILE A 147 5.51 6.35 -3.66
C ILE A 147 4.80 6.78 -4.93
N GLY A 148 4.14 5.83 -5.61
CA GLY A 148 3.45 6.05 -6.87
C GLY A 148 1.92 5.95 -6.79
N THR A 149 1.33 5.70 -5.59
CA THR A 149 -0.12 5.52 -5.43
C THR A 149 -0.69 6.39 -4.32
N ALA A 150 -1.91 6.89 -4.54
CA ALA A 150 -2.61 7.73 -3.55
C ALA A 150 -2.86 6.99 -2.22
N GLY A 151 -3.10 5.69 -2.27
CA GLY A 151 -3.28 4.88 -1.08
C GLY A 151 -2.01 4.79 -0.24
N MET A 152 -0.86 4.53 -0.88
CA MET A 152 0.42 4.44 -0.16
C MET A 152 0.90 5.80 0.35
N GLU A 153 0.57 6.89 -0.35
CA GLU A 153 0.90 8.26 0.09
C GLU A 153 0.35 8.58 1.47
N ARG A 154 -0.84 8.08 1.82
CA ARG A 154 -1.45 8.29 3.14
C ARG A 154 -0.68 7.64 4.28
N TRP A 155 0.16 6.66 3.97
CA TRP A 155 0.96 5.92 4.95
C TRP A 155 2.41 6.41 5.02
N ARG A 156 2.76 7.43 4.24
CA ARG A 156 4.12 7.92 4.08
C ARG A 156 4.89 8.07 5.39
N GLU A 157 4.35 8.83 6.33
CA GLU A 157 5.03 9.12 7.60
C GLU A 157 5.23 7.86 8.46
N ILE A 158 4.21 7.00 8.48
CA ILE A 158 4.29 5.71 9.19
C ILE A 158 5.36 4.83 8.56
N LEU A 159 5.41 4.77 7.22
CA LEU A 159 6.40 3.96 6.50
C LEU A 159 7.82 4.45 6.75
N ILE A 160 8.08 5.76 6.79
CA ILE A 160 9.39 6.33 7.12
C ILE A 160 9.82 5.90 8.52
N GLY A 161 8.93 6.02 9.51
CA GLY A 161 9.21 5.57 10.87
C GLY A 161 9.52 4.07 10.95
N LEU A 162 8.70 3.24 10.32
CA LEU A 162 8.89 1.78 10.30
C LEU A 162 10.18 1.36 9.58
N LEU A 163 10.57 2.06 8.51
CA LEU A 163 11.83 1.81 7.81
C LEU A 163 13.03 2.19 8.68
N SER A 164 12.96 3.32 9.38
CA SER A 164 13.99 3.74 10.33
C SER A 164 14.19 2.70 11.43
N GLU A 165 13.11 2.15 11.98
CA GLU A 165 13.16 1.09 12.99
C GLU A 165 13.72 -0.24 12.45
N ALA A 166 13.25 -0.69 11.27
CA ALA A 166 13.56 -2.02 10.74
C ALA A 166 14.98 -2.13 10.14
N VAL A 167 15.52 -1.03 9.62
CA VAL A 167 16.77 -1.02 8.83
C VAL A 167 17.86 -0.20 9.50
N ALA A 168 17.50 0.78 10.36
CA ALA A 168 18.40 1.77 10.97
C ALA A 168 19.36 2.40 9.92
N PRO A 169 18.84 2.99 8.83
CA PRO A 169 19.66 3.55 7.77
C PRO A 169 20.37 4.82 8.24
N ALA A 170 21.49 5.18 7.58
CA ALA A 170 22.18 6.45 7.78
C ALA A 170 21.39 7.65 7.29
N GLY A 171 20.42 7.43 6.40
CA GLY A 171 19.46 8.43 5.92
C GLY A 171 18.45 7.83 4.94
N ILE A 172 17.30 8.49 4.84
CA ILE A 172 16.22 8.13 3.93
C ILE A 172 15.95 9.30 2.99
N TYR A 173 16.01 9.04 1.68
CA TYR A 173 15.73 10.02 0.64
C TYR A 173 14.47 9.62 -0.13
N GLU A 174 13.59 10.57 -0.35
CA GLU A 174 12.39 10.38 -1.18
C GLU A 174 12.64 10.85 -2.60
N ARG A 175 12.26 10.01 -3.57
CA ARG A 175 12.22 10.34 -4.99
C ARG A 175 10.89 9.88 -5.58
N SER A 176 9.81 10.53 -5.16
CA SER A 176 8.44 10.26 -5.57
C SER A 176 8.06 11.21 -6.70
N GLU A 177 8.34 10.83 -7.94
CA GLU A 177 8.14 11.64 -9.13
C GLU A 177 7.64 10.83 -10.33
N GLY A 178 7.15 11.50 -11.37
CA GLY A 178 6.88 10.93 -12.66
C GLY A 178 5.41 10.61 -12.93
N ARG A 179 5.18 10.08 -14.16
CA ARG A 179 3.84 9.95 -14.75
C ARG A 179 2.86 9.12 -13.90
N THR A 180 3.32 8.01 -13.30
CA THR A 180 2.46 7.15 -12.48
C THR A 180 1.86 7.92 -11.32
N ARG A 181 2.68 8.74 -10.66
CA ARG A 181 2.26 9.57 -9.54
C ARG A 181 1.25 10.65 -9.97
N GLN A 182 1.50 11.27 -11.12
CA GLN A 182 0.59 12.26 -11.70
C GLN A 182 -0.77 11.67 -12.08
N LEU A 183 -0.81 10.44 -12.62
CA LEU A 183 -2.05 9.71 -12.89
C LEU A 183 -2.85 9.36 -11.62
N GLU A 184 -2.19 9.29 -10.48
CA GLU A 184 -2.81 9.11 -9.16
C GLU A 184 -3.23 10.45 -8.50
N GLY A 185 -3.03 11.58 -9.19
CA GLY A 185 -3.36 12.93 -8.69
C GLY A 185 -2.39 13.47 -7.65
N LEU A 186 -1.16 12.93 -7.60
CA LEU A 186 -0.14 13.30 -6.61
C LEU A 186 0.91 14.23 -7.22
N SER A 187 1.33 15.22 -6.45
CA SER A 187 2.45 16.09 -6.79
C SER A 187 3.79 15.38 -6.59
N ASP A 188 4.79 15.75 -7.38
CA ASP A 188 6.16 15.24 -7.19
C ASP A 188 6.71 15.65 -5.82
N ARG A 189 7.49 14.75 -5.22
CA ARG A 189 8.13 14.96 -3.92
C ARG A 189 9.55 14.39 -3.97
N ILE A 190 10.54 15.27 -3.74
CA ILE A 190 11.97 14.93 -3.79
C ILE A 190 12.66 15.60 -2.61
N GLY A 191 13.46 14.85 -1.86
CA GLY A 191 14.25 15.40 -0.75
C GLY A 191 14.56 14.39 0.34
N THR A 192 15.28 14.85 1.37
CA THR A 192 15.54 14.05 2.57
C THR A 192 14.25 13.85 3.35
N ALA A 193 13.99 12.60 3.75
CA ALA A 193 12.79 12.22 4.50
C ALA A 193 13.11 11.90 5.96
N ALA A 194 14.31 11.38 6.23
CA ALA A 194 14.88 11.16 7.57
C ALA A 194 16.41 10.99 7.49
#